data_051bd33b24ca7f16a637242ba1c54e06
#
_entry.id   051bd33b24ca7f16a637242ba1c54e06
#
_cell.length_a   1.000
_cell.length_b   1.000
_cell.length_c   1.000
_cell.angle_alpha   90.00
_cell.angle_beta   90.00
_cell.angle_gamma   90.00
#
_symmetry.space_group_name_H-M   'P 1'
#
loop_
_entity.id
_entity.type
_entity.pdbx_description
1 polymer ?
#
loop_
_entity_poly.entity_id
_entity_poly.type
_entity_poly.pdbx_seq_one_letter_code
_entity_poly.pdbx_strand_id
1 'polypeptide(L)'
;MPRKSSTLDEAVMLIQILTRIPKGRLITAQQLKQELDAAGIPIRIRTLQRYLKTMASTDVFGIDCDMRSRPYGYKQSTAGGTLLSQQMSVHECLLLRLAQEHMRFMIPTTLSKSLSPLFDMASQKFNETLSAAPRNEKAWLKKIAVVGSSLPMMPPKISRTIFEAVSVALFRELKLEIEYDSASGKQVKSLITPLGLVQQDVRLYLVCMFDRYENVRHLALHRLTKARVTEFQAERPKDFSLDSYVNSCHFNYSDGSGRKVELSFRFTNAVTALNLNETPFNRTQRLEKLPDGSFHLSVILTDSPLIDGWIAVWKDKAGISELTRTPVMGRGIAPQEN
;
A
#
# COMPACT_ATOMS: atom_id res chain seq x y z
N MET A 1 -50.58 10.06 24.03
CA MET A 1 -50.08 11.13 23.10
C MET A 1 -48.84 10.62 22.39
N PRO A 2 -48.75 10.61 21.09
CA PRO A 2 -47.53 10.18 20.40
C PRO A 2 -46.41 11.20 20.71
N ARG A 3 -45.26 10.69 21.20
CA ARG A 3 -44.04 11.48 21.39
C ARG A 3 -43.69 12.16 20.04
N LYS A 4 -43.55 13.49 20.03
CA LYS A 4 -42.91 14.20 18.92
C LYS A 4 -41.50 13.60 18.76
N SER A 5 -41.21 13.02 17.60
CA SER A 5 -39.84 12.56 17.29
C SER A 5 -38.93 13.77 17.44
N SER A 6 -37.78 13.58 18.08
CA SER A 6 -36.78 14.64 18.15
C SER A 6 -36.19 14.86 16.74
N THR A 7 -35.72 16.06 16.46
CA THR A 7 -35.04 16.38 15.18
C THR A 7 -33.89 15.38 14.92
N LEU A 8 -33.27 14.89 15.97
CA LEU A 8 -32.21 13.87 15.90
C LEU A 8 -32.73 12.50 15.43
N ASP A 9 -33.88 12.05 15.96
CA ASP A 9 -34.51 10.78 15.56
C ASP A 9 -34.90 10.81 14.08
N GLU A 10 -35.34 11.96 13.61
CA GLU A 10 -35.69 12.18 12.19
C GLU A 10 -34.44 12.17 11.30
N ALA A 11 -33.34 12.79 11.72
CA ALA A 11 -32.07 12.76 11.01
C ALA A 11 -31.48 11.34 10.93
N VAL A 12 -31.51 10.59 12.04
CA VAL A 12 -31.07 9.19 12.07
C VAL A 12 -31.92 8.35 11.11
N MET A 13 -33.24 8.55 11.09
CA MET A 13 -34.13 7.84 10.17
C MET A 13 -33.82 8.13 8.72
N LEU A 14 -33.53 9.38 8.35
CA LEU A 14 -33.15 9.75 6.99
C LEU A 14 -31.82 9.09 6.56
N ILE A 15 -30.84 9.03 7.46
CA ILE A 15 -29.58 8.31 7.21
C ILE A 15 -29.83 6.81 6.99
N GLN A 16 -30.68 6.18 7.81
CA GLN A 16 -31.02 4.76 7.67
C GLN A 16 -31.74 4.45 6.34
N ILE A 17 -32.57 5.36 5.86
CA ILE A 17 -33.23 5.26 4.55
C ILE A 17 -32.17 5.41 3.45
N LEU A 18 -31.33 6.44 3.51
CA LEU A 18 -30.34 6.76 2.48
C LEU A 18 -29.33 5.61 2.27
N THR A 19 -28.86 5.00 3.35
CA THR A 19 -27.87 3.92 3.28
C THR A 19 -28.40 2.62 2.65
N ARG A 20 -29.72 2.43 2.56
CA ARG A 20 -30.37 1.25 1.99
C ARG A 20 -30.86 1.44 0.55
N ILE A 21 -30.82 2.66 0.02
CA ILE A 21 -31.13 2.91 -1.40
C ILE A 21 -29.96 2.42 -2.25
N PRO A 22 -30.17 1.45 -3.17
CA PRO A 22 -29.07 0.87 -3.95
C PRO A 22 -28.59 1.80 -5.08
N LYS A 23 -27.31 1.61 -5.49
CA LYS A 23 -26.70 2.38 -6.60
C LYS A 23 -27.04 1.85 -7.98
N GLY A 24 -27.13 0.55 -8.15
CA GLY A 24 -27.21 -0.10 -9.46
C GLY A 24 -28.60 -0.62 -9.84
N ARG A 25 -29.57 -0.60 -8.92
CA ARG A 25 -30.92 -1.10 -9.17
C ARG A 25 -31.97 -0.16 -8.59
N LEU A 26 -33.18 -0.22 -9.13
CA LEU A 26 -34.31 0.48 -8.54
C LEU A 26 -34.87 -0.30 -7.35
N ILE A 27 -35.22 0.41 -6.27
CA ILE A 27 -35.92 -0.15 -5.11
C ILE A 27 -37.25 0.61 -4.93
N THR A 28 -38.31 -0.12 -4.66
CA THR A 28 -39.62 0.50 -4.36
C THR A 28 -39.74 0.84 -2.89
N ALA A 29 -40.63 1.77 -2.54
CA ALA A 29 -40.89 2.14 -1.16
C ALA A 29 -41.34 0.91 -0.33
N GLN A 30 -42.00 -0.06 -0.95
CA GLN A 30 -42.48 -1.27 -0.26
C GLN A 30 -41.33 -2.24 0.06
N GLN A 31 -40.40 -2.44 -0.90
CA GLN A 31 -39.20 -3.23 -0.69
C GLN A 31 -38.30 -2.60 0.39
N LEU A 32 -38.08 -1.27 0.30
CA LEU A 32 -37.28 -0.55 1.28
C LEU A 32 -37.89 -0.60 2.69
N LYS A 33 -39.23 -0.57 2.78
CA LYS A 33 -39.93 -0.78 4.06
C LYS A 33 -39.64 -2.16 4.65
N GLN A 34 -39.66 -3.21 3.82
CA GLN A 34 -39.36 -4.58 4.28
C GLN A 34 -37.91 -4.68 4.81
N GLU A 35 -36.95 -4.06 4.14
CA GLU A 35 -35.55 -4.01 4.60
C GLU A 35 -35.40 -3.25 5.93
N LEU A 36 -36.13 -2.14 6.10
CA LEU A 36 -36.15 -1.37 7.36
C LEU A 36 -36.80 -2.14 8.49
N ASP A 37 -37.93 -2.79 8.23
CA ASP A 37 -38.62 -3.62 9.23
C ASP A 37 -37.75 -4.80 9.66
N ALA A 38 -37.06 -5.46 8.70
CA ALA A 38 -36.12 -6.55 8.99
C ALA A 38 -34.92 -6.08 9.85
N ALA A 39 -34.53 -4.81 9.70
CA ALA A 39 -33.49 -4.19 10.53
C ALA A 39 -33.98 -3.66 11.87
N GLY A 40 -35.25 -3.91 12.24
CA GLY A 40 -35.84 -3.44 13.50
C GLY A 40 -36.16 -1.94 13.52
N ILE A 41 -36.30 -1.30 12.35
CA ILE A 41 -36.56 0.13 12.20
C ILE A 41 -37.99 0.33 11.68
N PRO A 42 -39.00 0.38 12.52
CA PRO A 42 -40.40 0.46 12.08
C PRO A 42 -40.71 1.87 11.54
N ILE A 43 -41.20 1.92 10.31
CA ILE A 43 -41.67 3.14 9.67
C ILE A 43 -43.02 2.93 8.96
N ARG A 44 -43.90 3.90 9.00
CA ARG A 44 -45.17 3.83 8.26
C ARG A 44 -44.89 4.07 6.77
N ILE A 45 -45.48 3.29 5.87
CA ILE A 45 -45.25 3.39 4.42
C ILE A 45 -45.50 4.80 3.90
N ARG A 46 -46.52 5.50 4.35
CA ARG A 46 -46.82 6.89 3.96
C ARG A 46 -45.70 7.87 4.37
N THR A 47 -45.12 7.65 5.54
CA THR A 47 -43.99 8.47 6.03
C THR A 47 -42.74 8.21 5.19
N LEU A 48 -42.44 6.94 4.89
CA LEU A 48 -41.35 6.56 4.04
C LEU A 48 -41.46 7.13 2.63
N GLN A 49 -42.66 7.05 2.03
CA GLN A 49 -42.94 7.63 0.72
C GLN A 49 -42.75 9.16 0.72
N ARG A 50 -43.16 9.84 1.78
CA ARG A 50 -42.93 11.29 1.93
C ARG A 50 -41.43 11.60 1.98
N TYR A 51 -40.67 10.86 2.80
CA TYR A 51 -39.22 11.04 2.90
C TYR A 51 -38.53 10.78 1.55
N LEU A 52 -38.82 9.67 0.88
CA LEU A 52 -38.27 9.36 -0.43
C LEU A 52 -38.59 10.43 -1.47
N LYS A 53 -39.81 10.96 -1.48
CA LYS A 53 -40.18 12.05 -2.39
C LYS A 53 -39.39 13.32 -2.08
N THR A 54 -39.25 13.70 -0.82
CA THR A 54 -38.47 14.89 -0.41
C THR A 54 -37.00 14.70 -0.75
N MET A 55 -36.43 13.53 -0.47
CA MET A 55 -35.03 13.22 -0.77
C MET A 55 -34.75 13.23 -2.28
N ALA A 56 -35.69 12.71 -3.10
CA ALA A 56 -35.54 12.72 -4.54
C ALA A 56 -35.78 14.10 -5.20
N SER A 57 -36.50 15.00 -4.52
CA SER A 57 -36.69 16.39 -4.99
C SER A 57 -35.57 17.34 -4.57
N THR A 58 -34.61 16.86 -3.80
CA THR A 58 -33.51 17.65 -3.26
C THR A 58 -32.18 17.07 -3.73
N ASP A 59 -31.43 17.77 -4.55
CA ASP A 59 -30.16 17.31 -5.14
C ASP A 59 -29.11 16.91 -4.09
N VAL A 60 -29.23 17.40 -2.86
CA VAL A 60 -28.32 17.11 -1.75
C VAL A 60 -28.21 15.61 -1.43
N PHE A 61 -29.28 14.84 -1.62
CA PHE A 61 -29.30 13.43 -1.28
C PHE A 61 -28.86 12.51 -2.42
N GLY A 62 -28.76 13.04 -3.64
CA GLY A 62 -28.35 12.27 -4.81
C GLY A 62 -29.22 11.04 -5.07
N ILE A 63 -30.53 11.19 -5.03
CA ILE A 63 -31.50 10.11 -5.28
C ILE A 63 -32.29 10.39 -6.54
N ASP A 64 -32.22 9.46 -7.49
CA ASP A 64 -33.07 9.45 -8.68
C ASP A 64 -34.38 8.71 -8.38
N CYS A 65 -35.49 9.28 -8.84
CA CYS A 65 -36.81 8.66 -8.80
C CYS A 65 -37.27 8.32 -10.23
N ASP A 66 -37.50 7.04 -10.52
CA ASP A 66 -38.13 6.61 -11.76
C ASP A 66 -39.65 6.66 -11.61
N MET A 67 -40.27 7.62 -12.25
CA MET A 67 -41.73 7.85 -12.22
C MET A 67 -42.47 7.23 -13.42
N ARG A 68 -41.76 6.52 -14.34
CA ARG A 68 -42.34 5.97 -15.55
C ARG A 68 -43.29 4.80 -15.28
N SER A 69 -43.14 4.13 -14.16
CA SER A 69 -44.00 3.01 -13.74
C SER A 69 -44.43 3.17 -12.28
N ARG A 70 -45.57 2.56 -11.92
CA ARG A 70 -46.01 2.47 -10.50
C ARG A 70 -45.89 1.03 -10.02
N PRO A 71 -45.34 0.77 -8.83
CA PRO A 71 -44.84 1.76 -7.84
C PRO A 71 -43.53 2.39 -8.31
N TYR A 72 -43.28 3.64 -7.90
CA TYR A 72 -42.05 4.39 -8.23
C TYR A 72 -40.83 3.68 -7.69
N GLY A 73 -39.76 3.68 -8.49
CA GLY A 73 -38.46 3.13 -8.16
C GLY A 73 -37.46 4.22 -7.77
N TYR A 74 -36.69 3.97 -6.72
CA TYR A 74 -35.66 4.88 -6.25
C TYR A 74 -34.29 4.23 -6.36
N LYS A 75 -33.28 4.96 -6.74
CA LYS A 75 -31.88 4.55 -6.74
C LYS A 75 -30.97 5.72 -6.37
N GLN A 76 -29.78 5.44 -5.89
CA GLN A 76 -28.78 6.52 -5.80
C GLN A 76 -28.41 6.97 -7.21
N SER A 77 -28.38 8.28 -7.41
CA SER A 77 -28.02 8.89 -8.69
C SER A 77 -26.59 8.55 -9.06
N THR A 78 -26.37 8.18 -10.31
CA THR A 78 -25.03 8.04 -10.87
C THR A 78 -24.42 9.37 -11.27
N ALA A 79 -25.27 10.40 -11.44
CA ALA A 79 -24.86 11.78 -11.80
C ALA A 79 -24.67 12.70 -10.59
N GLY A 80 -25.39 12.44 -9.48
CA GLY A 80 -25.22 13.17 -8.23
C GLY A 80 -24.31 12.41 -7.29
N GLY A 81 -23.10 12.90 -7.07
CA GLY A 81 -22.18 12.29 -6.10
C GLY A 81 -22.84 12.19 -4.71
N THR A 82 -22.62 11.07 -4.03
CA THR A 82 -23.00 10.91 -2.62
C THR A 82 -22.52 12.11 -1.82
N LEU A 83 -23.21 12.45 -0.71
CA LEU A 83 -22.80 13.51 0.23
C LEU A 83 -21.28 13.55 0.49
N LEU A 84 -20.62 12.36 0.50
CA LEU A 84 -19.18 12.23 0.61
C LEU A 84 -18.43 12.78 -0.62
N SER A 85 -18.93 12.58 -1.84
CA SER A 85 -18.24 13.05 -3.04
C SER A 85 -18.41 14.58 -3.26
N GLN A 86 -19.51 15.15 -2.81
CA GLN A 86 -19.71 16.61 -2.85
C GLN A 86 -18.81 17.35 -1.86
N GLN A 87 -18.41 16.69 -0.76
CA GLN A 87 -17.57 17.29 0.28
C GLN A 87 -16.06 17.15 0.01
N MET A 88 -15.64 16.23 -0.88
CA MET A 88 -14.22 16.08 -1.17
C MET A 88 -13.67 17.27 -1.95
N SER A 89 -12.64 17.88 -1.41
CA SER A 89 -11.86 18.91 -2.11
C SER A 89 -11.02 18.31 -3.24
N VAL A 90 -10.58 19.13 -4.18
CA VAL A 90 -9.67 18.70 -5.26
C VAL A 90 -8.35 18.16 -4.70
N HIS A 91 -7.88 18.71 -3.58
CA HIS A 91 -6.67 18.26 -2.90
C HIS A 91 -6.83 16.86 -2.31
N GLU A 92 -7.98 16.55 -1.71
CA GLU A 92 -8.28 15.20 -1.21
C GLU A 92 -8.39 14.19 -2.35
N CYS A 93 -9.01 14.56 -3.46
CA CYS A 93 -9.05 13.72 -4.67
C CYS A 93 -7.65 13.43 -5.21
N LEU A 94 -6.78 14.46 -5.26
CA LEU A 94 -5.38 14.33 -5.67
C LEU A 94 -4.61 13.39 -4.72
N LEU A 95 -4.77 13.56 -3.41
CA LEU A 95 -4.12 12.71 -2.40
C LEU A 95 -4.54 11.24 -2.55
N LEU A 96 -5.84 10.98 -2.72
CA LEU A 96 -6.35 9.62 -2.91
C LEU A 96 -5.83 8.98 -4.21
N ARG A 97 -5.70 9.73 -5.28
CA ARG A 97 -5.09 9.25 -6.52
C ARG A 97 -3.62 8.91 -6.35
N LEU A 98 -2.84 9.77 -5.69
CA LEU A 98 -1.44 9.50 -5.38
C LEU A 98 -1.31 8.25 -4.51
N ALA A 99 -2.15 8.13 -3.49
CA ALA A 99 -2.19 6.93 -2.64
C ALA A 99 -2.51 5.66 -3.45
N GLN A 100 -3.51 5.70 -4.32
CA GLN A 100 -3.88 4.57 -5.17
C GLN A 100 -2.73 4.13 -6.10
N GLU A 101 -2.02 5.09 -6.69
CA GLU A 101 -0.93 4.83 -7.62
C GLU A 101 0.32 4.28 -6.92
N HIS A 102 0.72 4.90 -5.81
CA HIS A 102 1.97 4.56 -5.13
C HIS A 102 1.83 3.46 -4.09
N MET A 103 0.64 3.26 -3.52
CA MET A 103 0.41 2.28 -2.46
C MET A 103 -0.32 1.00 -2.94
N ARG A 104 -0.51 0.81 -4.23
CA ARG A 104 -1.31 -0.31 -4.78
C ARG A 104 -0.85 -1.71 -4.33
N PHE A 105 0.44 -1.88 -4.03
CA PHE A 105 1.01 -3.14 -3.54
C PHE A 105 1.18 -3.18 -2.02
N MET A 106 0.97 -2.06 -1.33
CA MET A 106 1.08 -1.96 0.12
C MET A 106 -0.27 -2.15 0.82
N ILE A 107 -1.37 -1.88 0.10
CA ILE A 107 -2.73 -2.01 0.65
C ILE A 107 -3.25 -3.44 0.41
N PRO A 108 -3.70 -4.16 1.45
CA PRO A 108 -4.35 -5.45 1.28
C PRO A 108 -5.51 -5.38 0.28
N THR A 109 -5.62 -6.36 -0.61
CA THR A 109 -6.64 -6.36 -1.69
C THR A 109 -8.08 -6.33 -1.16
N THR A 110 -8.32 -6.89 0.02
CA THR A 110 -9.62 -6.79 0.70
C THR A 110 -9.96 -5.34 1.05
N LEU A 111 -9.00 -4.59 1.59
CA LEU A 111 -9.18 -3.16 1.90
C LEU A 111 -9.22 -2.33 0.62
N SER A 112 -8.37 -2.62 -0.36
CA SER A 112 -8.38 -1.94 -1.65
C SER A 112 -9.74 -2.08 -2.36
N LYS A 113 -10.37 -3.27 -2.31
CA LYS A 113 -11.72 -3.49 -2.86
C LYS A 113 -12.78 -2.68 -2.11
N SER A 114 -12.70 -2.59 -0.78
CA SER A 114 -13.65 -1.79 0.02
C SER A 114 -13.47 -0.28 -0.22
N LEU A 115 -12.27 0.17 -0.52
CA LEU A 115 -11.95 1.57 -0.82
C LEU A 115 -12.09 1.92 -2.31
N SER A 116 -12.28 0.93 -3.19
CA SER A 116 -12.43 1.16 -4.64
C SER A 116 -13.49 2.22 -4.97
N PRO A 117 -14.70 2.20 -4.38
CA PRO A 117 -15.69 3.24 -4.66
C PRO A 117 -15.21 4.65 -4.30
N LEU A 118 -14.39 4.78 -3.25
CA LEU A 118 -13.82 6.06 -2.84
C LEU A 118 -12.75 6.55 -3.85
N PHE A 119 -11.88 5.64 -4.31
CA PHE A 119 -10.88 5.95 -5.33
C PHE A 119 -11.53 6.28 -6.69
N ASP A 120 -12.59 5.57 -7.05
CA ASP A 120 -13.33 5.82 -8.29
C ASP A 120 -14.03 7.18 -8.24
N MET A 121 -14.68 7.52 -7.12
CA MET A 121 -15.28 8.83 -6.90
C MET A 121 -14.22 9.94 -6.92
N ALA A 122 -13.09 9.75 -6.26
CA ALA A 122 -12.01 10.73 -6.27
C ALA A 122 -11.47 10.94 -7.69
N SER A 123 -11.32 9.86 -8.46
CA SER A 123 -10.86 9.92 -9.85
C SER A 123 -11.87 10.64 -10.76
N GLN A 124 -13.14 10.32 -10.62
CA GLN A 124 -14.22 10.96 -11.38
C GLN A 124 -14.30 12.44 -11.08
N LYS A 125 -14.40 12.82 -9.79
CA LYS A 125 -14.47 14.21 -9.37
C LYS A 125 -13.23 15.00 -9.77
N PHE A 126 -12.04 14.42 -9.62
CA PHE A 126 -10.80 15.03 -10.08
C PHE A 126 -10.84 15.30 -11.57
N ASN A 127 -11.34 14.36 -12.39
CA ASN A 127 -11.46 14.52 -13.85
C ASN A 127 -12.52 15.56 -14.23
N GLU A 128 -13.69 15.59 -13.57
CA GLU A 128 -14.76 16.56 -13.78
C GLU A 128 -14.30 17.97 -13.40
N THR A 129 -13.69 18.12 -12.23
CA THR A 129 -13.14 19.40 -11.77
C THR A 129 -11.98 19.85 -12.65
N LEU A 130 -11.24 18.91 -13.28
CA LEU A 130 -10.20 19.25 -14.26
C LEU A 130 -10.72 20.03 -15.46
N SER A 131 -12.00 19.98 -15.79
CA SER A 131 -12.59 20.81 -16.85
C SER A 131 -12.70 22.29 -16.43
N ALA A 132 -12.90 22.54 -15.11
CA ALA A 132 -13.12 23.85 -14.53
C ALA A 132 -11.98 24.37 -13.64
N ALA A 133 -11.02 23.52 -13.25
CA ALA A 133 -9.97 23.85 -12.27
C ALA A 133 -8.84 24.68 -12.87
N PRO A 134 -8.15 25.51 -12.06
CA PRO A 134 -6.93 26.20 -12.44
C PRO A 134 -5.87 25.26 -13.02
N ARG A 135 -5.13 25.71 -14.04
CA ARG A 135 -4.07 24.94 -14.72
C ARG A 135 -3.03 24.32 -13.79
N ASN A 136 -2.85 24.88 -12.61
CA ASN A 136 -1.80 24.49 -11.66
C ASN A 136 -2.05 23.11 -11.00
N GLU A 137 -3.30 22.78 -10.69
CA GLU A 137 -3.65 21.51 -10.05
C GLU A 137 -3.54 20.33 -11.03
N LYS A 138 -3.91 20.53 -12.31
CA LYS A 138 -3.71 19.56 -13.39
C LYS A 138 -2.25 19.21 -13.62
N ALA A 139 -1.41 20.23 -13.46
CA ALA A 139 0.03 20.09 -13.70
C ALA A 139 0.77 19.46 -12.52
N TRP A 140 0.16 19.37 -11.31
CA TRP A 140 0.87 18.92 -10.12
C TRP A 140 1.40 17.49 -10.23
N LEU A 141 0.59 16.53 -10.69
CA LEU A 141 1.01 15.15 -10.92
C LEU A 141 2.20 15.01 -11.89
N LYS A 142 2.32 15.98 -12.82
CA LYS A 142 3.43 16.02 -13.77
C LYS A 142 4.69 16.73 -13.23
N LYS A 143 4.56 17.35 -12.04
CA LYS A 143 5.66 18.11 -11.41
C LYS A 143 6.39 17.31 -10.35
N ILE A 144 5.90 16.12 -9.99
CA ILE A 144 6.49 15.26 -8.98
C ILE A 144 6.95 13.98 -9.68
N ALA A 145 8.19 13.60 -9.44
CA ALA A 145 8.74 12.33 -9.89
C ALA A 145 9.64 11.74 -8.80
N VAL A 146 9.58 10.43 -8.63
CA VAL A 146 10.51 9.68 -7.78
C VAL A 146 11.48 8.96 -8.70
N VAL A 147 12.75 9.26 -8.55
CA VAL A 147 13.82 8.61 -9.33
C VAL A 147 14.46 7.55 -8.44
N GLY A 148 14.44 6.29 -8.88
CA GLY A 148 15.14 5.20 -8.19
C GLY A 148 16.66 5.36 -8.31
N SER A 149 17.39 4.83 -7.35
CA SER A 149 18.86 4.80 -7.36
C SER A 149 19.46 3.74 -8.29
N SER A 150 18.64 2.80 -8.77
CA SER A 150 19.04 1.74 -9.70
C SER A 150 18.77 2.11 -11.17
N LEU A 151 19.34 1.35 -12.09
CA LEU A 151 18.99 1.47 -13.51
C LEU A 151 17.47 1.24 -13.69
N PRO A 152 16.80 2.05 -14.54
CA PRO A 152 15.36 1.90 -14.78
C PRO A 152 15.06 0.54 -15.41
N MET A 153 14.34 -0.29 -14.71
CA MET A 153 13.91 -1.63 -15.16
C MET A 153 12.41 -1.68 -15.34
N MET A 154 11.94 -2.46 -16.30
CA MET A 154 10.51 -2.70 -16.46
C MET A 154 9.99 -3.61 -15.35
N PRO A 155 8.85 -3.27 -14.72
CA PRO A 155 8.25 -4.13 -13.69
C PRO A 155 7.78 -5.46 -14.32
N PRO A 156 8.03 -6.58 -13.65
CA PRO A 156 7.52 -7.87 -14.09
C PRO A 156 5.99 -7.92 -13.95
N LYS A 157 5.34 -8.69 -14.81
CA LYS A 157 3.89 -8.91 -14.72
C LYS A 157 3.58 -9.85 -13.55
N ILE A 158 2.74 -9.41 -12.64
CA ILE A 158 2.22 -10.23 -11.54
C ILE A 158 0.75 -10.51 -11.83
N SER A 159 0.35 -11.79 -11.75
CA SER A 159 -1.05 -12.16 -11.89
C SER A 159 -1.87 -11.55 -10.76
N ARG A 160 -3.00 -10.93 -11.11
CA ARG A 160 -3.93 -10.34 -10.14
C ARG A 160 -4.45 -11.38 -9.16
N THR A 161 -4.76 -12.59 -9.62
CA THR A 161 -5.26 -13.68 -8.78
C THR A 161 -4.23 -14.13 -7.76
N ILE A 162 -2.95 -14.19 -8.15
CA ILE A 162 -1.84 -14.51 -7.25
C ILE A 162 -1.66 -13.43 -6.19
N PHE A 163 -1.64 -12.16 -6.61
CA PHE A 163 -1.52 -11.04 -5.68
C PHE A 163 -2.69 -11.00 -4.68
N GLU A 164 -3.92 -11.24 -5.15
CA GLU A 164 -5.11 -11.32 -4.29
C GLU A 164 -5.00 -12.46 -3.28
N ALA A 165 -4.60 -13.66 -3.70
CA ALA A 165 -4.43 -14.81 -2.81
C ALA A 165 -3.37 -14.55 -1.72
N VAL A 166 -2.21 -14.05 -2.12
CA VAL A 166 -1.12 -13.70 -1.19
C VAL A 166 -1.55 -12.62 -0.20
N SER A 167 -2.21 -11.58 -0.69
CA SER A 167 -2.68 -10.47 0.13
C SER A 167 -3.74 -10.92 1.15
N VAL A 168 -4.69 -11.77 0.74
CA VAL A 168 -5.71 -12.35 1.64
C VAL A 168 -5.07 -13.25 2.69
N ALA A 169 -4.10 -14.10 2.28
CA ALA A 169 -3.41 -15.00 3.20
C ALA A 169 -2.63 -14.24 4.27
N LEU A 170 -1.91 -13.18 3.88
CA LEU A 170 -1.21 -12.30 4.83
C LEU A 170 -2.16 -11.56 5.76
N PHE A 171 -3.24 -11.00 5.23
CA PHE A 171 -4.21 -10.21 6.01
C PHE A 171 -4.99 -11.04 7.02
N ARG A 172 -5.31 -12.31 6.66
CA ARG A 172 -6.07 -13.23 7.50
C ARG A 172 -5.19 -14.19 8.29
N GLU A 173 -3.88 -14.09 8.17
CA GLU A 173 -2.91 -14.98 8.81
C GLU A 173 -3.19 -16.47 8.49
N LEU A 174 -3.36 -16.78 7.18
CA LEU A 174 -3.65 -18.11 6.69
C LEU A 174 -2.46 -18.66 5.90
N LYS A 175 -2.28 -19.99 5.93
CA LYS A 175 -1.30 -20.68 5.08
C LYS A 175 -1.71 -20.61 3.60
N LEU A 176 -0.72 -20.67 2.72
CA LEU A 176 -0.89 -20.55 1.28
C LEU A 176 -0.28 -21.76 0.57
N GLU A 177 -1.07 -22.44 -0.25
CA GLU A 177 -0.53 -23.41 -1.20
C GLU A 177 -0.02 -22.70 -2.43
N ILE A 178 1.21 -23.01 -2.84
CA ILE A 178 1.84 -22.36 -3.99
C ILE A 178 2.43 -23.36 -4.99
N GLU A 179 2.47 -22.94 -6.25
CA GLU A 179 3.37 -23.45 -7.28
C GLU A 179 4.31 -22.31 -7.69
N TYR A 180 5.61 -22.56 -7.65
CA TYR A 180 6.65 -21.54 -7.84
C TYR A 180 7.74 -22.05 -8.80
N ASP A 181 8.07 -21.27 -9.81
CA ASP A 181 9.16 -21.53 -10.74
C ASP A 181 10.43 -20.85 -10.20
N SER A 182 11.38 -21.65 -9.71
CA SER A 182 12.63 -21.13 -9.16
C SER A 182 13.55 -20.55 -10.26
N ALA A 183 14.51 -19.73 -9.86
CA ALA A 183 15.52 -19.20 -10.79
C ALA A 183 16.38 -20.30 -11.45
N SER A 184 16.47 -21.49 -10.82
CA SER A 184 17.17 -22.66 -11.35
C SER A 184 16.31 -23.52 -12.30
N GLY A 185 15.11 -23.07 -12.65
CA GLY A 185 14.18 -23.79 -13.53
C GLY A 185 13.40 -24.92 -12.84
N LYS A 186 13.57 -25.12 -11.53
CA LYS A 186 12.81 -26.12 -10.78
C LYS A 186 11.45 -25.59 -10.39
N GLN A 187 10.39 -26.35 -10.67
CA GLN A 187 9.06 -26.09 -10.16
C GLN A 187 8.94 -26.67 -8.74
N VAL A 188 8.46 -25.82 -7.82
CA VAL A 188 8.25 -26.16 -6.42
C VAL A 188 6.79 -26.05 -6.09
N LYS A 189 6.18 -27.11 -5.54
CA LYS A 189 4.83 -27.08 -4.97
C LYS A 189 4.95 -27.26 -3.47
N SER A 190 4.36 -26.33 -2.71
CA SER A 190 4.46 -26.38 -1.25
C SER A 190 3.35 -25.63 -0.57
N LEU A 191 3.10 -26.00 0.67
CA LEU A 191 2.37 -25.20 1.64
C LEU A 191 3.37 -24.28 2.33
N ILE A 192 3.03 -23.00 2.46
CA ILE A 192 3.87 -21.98 3.08
C ILE A 192 3.11 -21.17 4.10
N THR A 193 3.84 -20.65 5.08
CA THR A 193 3.40 -19.61 6.02
C THR A 193 3.86 -18.26 5.50
N PRO A 194 2.98 -17.39 5.00
CA PRO A 194 3.33 -16.04 4.54
C PRO A 194 3.64 -15.15 5.74
N LEU A 195 4.74 -14.39 5.67
CA LEU A 195 5.24 -13.55 6.75
C LEU A 195 5.25 -12.05 6.43
N GLY A 196 5.35 -11.69 5.16
CA GLY A 196 5.35 -10.29 4.73
C GLY A 196 5.54 -10.10 3.23
N LEU A 197 5.28 -8.88 2.76
CA LEU A 197 5.58 -8.44 1.39
C LEU A 197 6.68 -7.39 1.44
N VAL A 198 7.65 -7.51 0.54
CA VAL A 198 8.75 -6.56 0.38
C VAL A 198 8.83 -6.12 -1.07
N GLN A 199 8.77 -4.82 -1.30
CA GLN A 199 9.03 -4.24 -2.60
C GLN A 199 10.50 -3.81 -2.66
N GLN A 200 11.24 -4.35 -3.62
CA GLN A 200 12.59 -3.94 -3.96
C GLN A 200 12.59 -3.42 -5.39
N ASP A 201 12.83 -2.14 -5.58
CA ASP A 201 12.70 -1.47 -6.88
C ASP A 201 11.35 -1.79 -7.56
N VAL A 202 11.42 -2.46 -8.71
CA VAL A 202 10.24 -2.86 -9.50
C VAL A 202 9.71 -4.26 -9.18
N ARG A 203 10.36 -5.00 -8.28
CA ARG A 203 10.00 -6.38 -7.91
C ARG A 203 9.30 -6.44 -6.57
N LEU A 204 8.34 -7.34 -6.48
CA LEU A 204 7.62 -7.65 -5.25
C LEU A 204 7.97 -9.07 -4.80
N TYR A 205 8.32 -9.22 -3.53
CA TYR A 205 8.71 -10.47 -2.92
C TYR A 205 7.77 -10.84 -1.78
N LEU A 206 7.42 -12.12 -1.69
CA LEU A 206 6.75 -12.71 -0.55
C LEU A 206 7.79 -13.31 0.38
N VAL A 207 7.91 -12.80 1.59
CA VAL A 207 8.69 -13.41 2.66
C VAL A 207 7.83 -14.49 3.30
N CYS A 208 8.34 -15.71 3.42
CA CYS A 208 7.58 -16.86 3.89
C CYS A 208 8.48 -17.94 4.48
N MET A 209 7.86 -18.87 5.19
CA MET A 209 8.45 -20.17 5.58
C MET A 209 7.74 -21.30 4.84
N PHE A 210 8.50 -22.28 4.41
CA PHE A 210 7.96 -23.51 3.86
C PHE A 210 7.61 -24.46 5.02
N ASP A 211 6.49 -25.14 4.93
CA ASP A 211 5.96 -25.98 6.03
C ASP A 211 6.92 -27.06 6.55
N ARG A 212 7.91 -27.47 5.72
CA ARG A 212 8.92 -28.48 6.06
C ARG A 212 10.27 -27.90 6.45
N TYR A 213 10.41 -26.58 6.54
CA TYR A 213 11.69 -25.92 6.78
C TYR A 213 11.50 -24.77 7.78
N GLU A 214 12.44 -24.63 8.68
CA GLU A 214 12.43 -23.55 9.69
C GLU A 214 13.00 -22.23 9.17
N ASN A 215 13.67 -22.25 8.00
CA ASN A 215 14.31 -21.06 7.47
C ASN A 215 13.33 -20.17 6.69
N VAL A 216 13.42 -18.88 6.96
CA VAL A 216 12.68 -17.86 6.24
C VAL A 216 13.30 -17.65 4.86
N ARG A 217 12.46 -17.56 3.84
CA ARG A 217 12.84 -17.32 2.45
C ARG A 217 12.00 -16.21 1.84
N HIS A 218 12.45 -15.66 0.74
CA HIS A 218 11.67 -14.72 -0.06
C HIS A 218 11.49 -15.24 -1.49
N LEU A 219 10.26 -15.19 -1.96
CA LEU A 219 9.85 -15.64 -3.28
C LEU A 219 9.43 -14.46 -4.13
N ALA A 220 9.98 -14.35 -5.33
CA ALA A 220 9.56 -13.31 -6.27
C ALA A 220 8.13 -13.57 -6.74
N LEU A 221 7.21 -12.63 -6.50
CA LEU A 221 5.78 -12.84 -6.75
C LEU A 221 5.45 -13.18 -8.19
N HIS A 222 6.19 -12.60 -9.15
CA HIS A 222 5.99 -12.85 -10.58
C HIS A 222 6.39 -14.27 -11.04
N ARG A 223 7.05 -15.04 -10.17
CA ARG A 223 7.41 -16.45 -10.43
C ARG A 223 6.45 -17.44 -9.79
N LEU A 224 5.46 -16.97 -9.03
CA LEU A 224 4.35 -17.81 -8.59
C LEU A 224 3.45 -18.08 -9.80
N THR A 225 3.21 -19.35 -10.09
CA THR A 225 2.30 -19.80 -11.16
C THR A 225 0.91 -20.09 -10.62
N LYS A 226 0.82 -20.53 -9.35
CA LYS A 226 -0.43 -20.68 -8.61
C LYS A 226 -0.28 -20.25 -7.16
N ALA A 227 -1.36 -19.75 -6.60
CA ALA A 227 -1.48 -19.43 -5.17
C ALA A 227 -2.93 -19.67 -4.74
N ARG A 228 -3.15 -20.48 -3.69
CA ARG A 228 -4.46 -20.77 -3.13
C ARG A 228 -4.42 -20.59 -1.62
N VAL A 229 -5.30 -19.74 -1.10
CA VAL A 229 -5.47 -19.56 0.34
C VAL A 229 -6.09 -20.83 0.92
N THR A 230 -5.56 -21.30 2.05
CA THR A 230 -6.09 -22.45 2.78
C THR A 230 -6.93 -21.99 3.97
N GLU A 231 -7.52 -22.93 4.68
CA GLU A 231 -8.23 -22.67 5.96
C GLU A 231 -7.28 -22.81 7.17
N PHE A 232 -6.03 -23.26 6.96
CA PHE A 232 -5.06 -23.44 8.02
C PHE A 232 -4.47 -22.11 8.48
N GLN A 233 -4.41 -21.90 9.79
CA GLN A 233 -3.77 -20.73 10.39
C GLN A 233 -2.26 -20.73 10.11
N ALA A 234 -1.73 -19.57 9.80
CA ALA A 234 -0.31 -19.34 9.61
C ALA A 234 0.32 -18.99 10.98
N GLU A 235 1.07 -19.90 11.54
CA GLU A 235 1.81 -19.67 12.76
C GLU A 235 3.06 -18.84 12.46
N ARG A 236 3.05 -17.59 12.84
CA ARG A 236 4.20 -16.70 12.70
C ARG A 236 5.23 -17.00 13.78
N PRO A 237 6.52 -17.21 13.43
CA PRO A 237 7.57 -17.36 14.44
C PRO A 237 7.63 -16.14 15.36
N LYS A 238 7.71 -16.37 16.67
CA LYS A 238 7.68 -15.31 17.69
C LYS A 238 8.81 -14.29 17.52
N ASP A 239 9.97 -14.77 17.09
CA ASP A 239 11.18 -13.95 16.94
C ASP A 239 11.35 -13.36 15.53
N PHE A 240 10.36 -13.54 14.64
CA PHE A 240 10.43 -13.01 13.29
C PHE A 240 9.99 -11.54 13.26
N SER A 241 10.89 -10.68 12.79
CA SER A 241 10.61 -9.30 12.41
C SER A 241 10.94 -9.10 10.93
N LEU A 242 9.98 -8.54 10.18
CA LEU A 242 10.19 -8.22 8.76
C LEU A 242 11.29 -7.16 8.59
N ASP A 243 11.33 -6.17 9.47
CA ASP A 243 12.34 -5.11 9.46
C ASP A 243 13.74 -5.69 9.72
N SER A 244 13.87 -6.59 10.71
CA SER A 244 15.13 -7.28 10.98
C SER A 244 15.58 -8.13 9.78
N TYR A 245 14.64 -8.83 9.15
CA TYR A 245 14.91 -9.62 7.96
C TYR A 245 15.41 -8.76 6.79
N VAL A 246 14.78 -7.62 6.53
CA VAL A 246 15.20 -6.66 5.50
C VAL A 246 16.56 -6.05 5.84
N ASN A 247 16.76 -5.63 7.10
CA ASN A 247 18.01 -5.01 7.57
C ASN A 247 19.20 -5.96 7.60
N SER A 248 18.96 -7.29 7.63
CA SER A 248 19.99 -8.31 7.46
C SER A 248 20.47 -8.48 6.02
N CYS A 249 20.04 -7.59 5.11
CA CYS A 249 20.45 -7.54 3.71
C CYS A 249 20.13 -8.79 2.86
N HIS A 250 19.10 -9.56 3.24
CA HIS A 250 18.64 -10.71 2.46
C HIS A 250 18.26 -10.35 1.02
N PHE A 251 17.84 -9.10 0.79
CA PHE A 251 17.49 -8.58 -0.54
C PHE A 251 18.68 -7.96 -1.29
N ASN A 252 19.84 -7.87 -0.66
CA ASN A 252 21.03 -7.18 -1.19
C ASN A 252 22.03 -8.16 -1.80
N TYR A 253 21.56 -9.28 -2.31
CA TYR A 253 22.40 -10.36 -2.88
C TYR A 253 23.42 -10.94 -1.90
N SER A 254 23.25 -10.73 -0.60
CA SER A 254 24.07 -11.33 0.46
C SER A 254 23.61 -12.77 0.79
N ASP A 255 24.44 -13.48 1.52
CA ASP A 255 24.10 -14.82 2.04
C ASP A 255 23.07 -14.80 3.18
N GLY A 256 22.62 -13.61 3.57
CA GLY A 256 21.68 -13.41 4.68
C GLY A 256 22.30 -13.62 6.07
N SER A 257 23.60 -13.79 6.16
CA SER A 257 24.31 -13.97 7.45
C SER A 257 24.27 -12.71 8.33
N GLY A 258 23.96 -11.55 7.75
CA GLY A 258 23.97 -10.27 8.46
C GLY A 258 25.36 -9.83 8.94
N ARG A 259 26.42 -10.46 8.44
CA ARG A 259 27.82 -10.13 8.81
C ARG A 259 28.06 -8.64 8.65
N LYS A 260 28.73 -8.03 9.62
CA LYS A 260 29.12 -6.64 9.60
C LYS A 260 30.57 -6.48 9.16
N VAL A 261 30.81 -5.48 8.35
CA VAL A 261 32.15 -5.08 7.92
C VAL A 261 32.33 -3.59 8.20
N GLU A 262 33.53 -3.21 8.61
CA GLU A 262 33.97 -1.84 8.59
C GLU A 262 34.54 -1.56 7.20
N LEU A 263 33.85 -0.68 6.49
CA LEU A 263 34.32 -0.13 5.21
C LEU A 263 35.06 1.17 5.52
N SER A 264 36.31 1.26 5.09
CA SER A 264 37.14 2.47 5.27
C SER A 264 37.85 2.79 3.96
N PHE A 265 37.85 4.06 3.60
CA PHE A 265 38.53 4.53 2.39
C PHE A 265 38.86 6.01 2.47
N ARG A 266 39.89 6.39 1.72
CA ARG A 266 40.28 7.76 1.47
C ARG A 266 39.79 8.23 0.12
N PHE A 267 39.46 9.51 -0.03
CA PHE A 267 39.02 10.09 -1.28
C PHE A 267 39.27 11.59 -1.34
N THR A 268 39.26 12.18 -2.56
CA THR A 268 39.68 13.56 -2.75
C THR A 268 38.57 14.52 -3.16
N ASN A 269 37.43 14.02 -3.63
CA ASN A 269 36.36 14.85 -4.14
C ASN A 269 35.53 15.50 -3.03
N ALA A 270 35.62 16.84 -2.93
CA ALA A 270 34.90 17.61 -1.91
C ALA A 270 33.36 17.58 -2.05
N VAL A 271 32.82 17.47 -3.27
CA VAL A 271 31.37 17.35 -3.50
C VAL A 271 30.87 16.01 -2.97
N THR A 272 31.64 14.94 -3.17
CA THR A 272 31.33 13.62 -2.58
C THR A 272 31.35 13.67 -1.06
N ALA A 273 32.31 14.39 -0.47
CA ALA A 273 32.36 14.57 1.00
C ALA A 273 31.14 15.32 1.52
N LEU A 274 30.71 16.37 0.84
CA LEU A 274 29.49 17.10 1.20
C LEU A 274 28.26 16.18 1.14
N ASN A 275 28.07 15.48 0.02
CA ASN A 275 26.94 14.55 -0.15
C ASN A 275 26.91 13.46 0.92
N LEU A 276 28.05 12.85 1.25
CA LEU A 276 28.15 11.81 2.28
C LEU A 276 27.96 12.35 3.70
N ASN A 277 28.21 13.64 3.92
CA ASN A 277 27.89 14.29 5.18
C ASN A 277 26.39 14.60 5.32
N GLU A 278 25.75 15.04 4.23
CA GLU A 278 24.32 15.35 4.20
C GLU A 278 23.44 14.08 4.21
N THR A 279 23.93 13.02 3.57
CA THR A 279 23.22 11.73 3.43
C THR A 279 24.15 10.58 3.82
N PRO A 280 24.45 10.39 5.11
CA PRO A 280 25.34 9.33 5.58
C PRO A 280 24.74 7.93 5.34
N PHE A 281 25.60 6.93 5.18
CA PHE A 281 25.18 5.53 5.04
C PHE A 281 24.37 5.07 6.28
N ASN A 282 24.84 5.44 7.47
CA ASN A 282 24.15 5.21 8.75
C ASN A 282 24.83 6.00 9.88
N ARG A 283 24.34 5.81 11.11
CA ARG A 283 24.86 6.53 12.31
C ARG A 283 26.29 6.16 12.71
N THR A 284 26.87 5.08 12.17
CA THR A 284 28.26 4.70 12.48
C THR A 284 29.27 5.37 11.58
N GLN A 285 28.80 6.09 10.53
CA GLN A 285 29.67 6.79 9.61
C GLN A 285 30.48 7.88 10.34
N ARG A 286 31.78 7.88 10.08
CA ARG A 286 32.71 8.94 10.45
C ARG A 286 33.35 9.47 9.20
N LEU A 287 33.35 10.78 9.06
CA LEU A 287 33.94 11.49 7.93
C LEU A 287 34.88 12.57 8.46
N GLU A 288 36.15 12.51 8.09
CA GLU A 288 37.16 13.43 8.55
C GLU A 288 37.90 14.03 7.36
N LYS A 289 38.21 15.34 7.44
CA LYS A 289 39.07 16.00 6.48
C LYS A 289 40.51 15.89 6.95
N LEU A 290 41.41 15.40 6.07
CA LEU A 290 42.82 15.22 6.37
C LEU A 290 43.63 16.49 6.09
N PRO A 291 44.85 16.61 6.66
CA PRO A 291 45.71 17.81 6.52
C PRO A 291 46.08 18.09 5.06
N ASP A 292 46.15 17.07 4.21
CA ASP A 292 46.47 17.19 2.78
C ASP A 292 45.28 17.59 1.90
N GLY A 293 44.14 17.85 2.52
CA GLY A 293 42.90 18.25 1.86
C GLY A 293 42.02 17.10 1.37
N SER A 294 42.46 15.86 1.47
CA SER A 294 41.64 14.68 1.20
C SER A 294 40.70 14.38 2.35
N PHE A 295 39.83 13.40 2.16
CA PHE A 295 38.84 12.97 3.17
C PHE A 295 39.03 11.49 3.49
N HIS A 296 38.79 11.12 4.74
CA HIS A 296 38.76 9.74 5.20
C HIS A 296 37.35 9.41 5.70
N LEU A 297 36.79 8.31 5.23
CA LEU A 297 35.49 7.81 5.67
C LEU A 297 35.65 6.42 6.25
N SER A 298 35.03 6.18 7.40
CA SER A 298 34.81 4.83 7.93
C SER A 298 33.34 4.64 8.32
N VAL A 299 32.81 3.44 8.08
CA VAL A 299 31.41 3.10 8.38
C VAL A 299 31.25 1.60 8.57
N ILE A 300 30.39 1.19 9.49
CA ILE A 300 30.02 -0.23 9.67
C ILE A 300 28.77 -0.53 8.84
N LEU A 301 28.89 -1.47 7.90
CA LEU A 301 27.81 -1.88 7.01
C LEU A 301 27.55 -3.39 7.14
N THR A 302 26.39 -3.82 6.69
CA THR A 302 26.15 -5.25 6.44
C THR A 302 26.86 -5.64 5.14
N ASP A 303 27.64 -6.72 5.20
CA ASP A 303 28.42 -7.21 4.09
C ASP A 303 27.52 -7.65 2.93
N SER A 304 27.68 -7.01 1.78
CA SER A 304 26.85 -7.30 0.59
C SER A 304 27.53 -6.81 -0.70
N PRO A 305 27.19 -7.40 -1.87
CA PRO A 305 27.65 -6.93 -3.18
C PRO A 305 27.23 -5.50 -3.53
N LEU A 306 26.27 -4.90 -2.81
CA LEU A 306 25.93 -3.49 -3.02
C LEU A 306 27.08 -2.55 -2.65
N ILE A 307 27.92 -2.94 -1.69
CA ILE A 307 29.15 -2.20 -1.35
C ILE A 307 30.07 -2.17 -2.57
N ASP A 308 30.27 -3.32 -3.20
CA ASP A 308 31.14 -3.44 -4.39
C ASP A 308 30.57 -2.62 -5.56
N GLY A 309 29.25 -2.68 -5.77
CA GLY A 309 28.57 -1.86 -6.77
C GLY A 309 28.72 -0.36 -6.50
N TRP A 310 28.56 0.07 -5.25
CA TRP A 310 28.73 1.47 -4.86
C TRP A 310 30.18 1.93 -5.09
N ILE A 311 31.17 1.14 -4.65
CA ILE A 311 32.58 1.42 -4.85
C ILE A 311 32.91 1.50 -6.35
N ALA A 312 32.45 0.57 -7.17
CA ALA A 312 32.68 0.57 -8.60
C ALA A 312 32.18 1.86 -9.30
N VAL A 313 31.02 2.37 -8.88
CA VAL A 313 30.46 3.62 -9.42
C VAL A 313 31.27 4.84 -8.98
N TRP A 314 31.73 4.87 -7.72
CA TRP A 314 32.32 6.07 -7.11
C TRP A 314 33.83 6.10 -7.10
N LYS A 315 34.52 4.96 -7.35
CA LYS A 315 35.99 4.85 -7.28
C LYS A 315 36.70 5.96 -8.03
N ASP A 316 36.42 6.09 -9.32
CA ASP A 316 37.07 7.09 -10.14
C ASP A 316 36.50 8.49 -9.96
N LYS A 317 35.18 8.61 -9.76
CA LYS A 317 34.49 9.90 -9.59
C LYS A 317 34.86 10.62 -8.31
N ALA A 318 35.06 9.87 -7.23
CA ALA A 318 35.44 10.42 -5.93
C ALA A 318 36.95 10.40 -5.69
N GLY A 319 37.72 9.68 -6.49
CA GLY A 319 39.16 9.46 -6.29
C GLY A 319 39.41 8.59 -5.06
N ILE A 320 38.66 7.45 -4.94
CA ILE A 320 38.80 6.54 -3.82
C ILE A 320 40.11 5.79 -3.85
N SER A 321 40.81 5.81 -2.73
CA SER A 321 42.08 5.11 -2.48
C SER A 321 42.07 4.50 -1.08
N GLU A 322 43.07 3.72 -0.74
CA GLU A 322 43.28 3.12 0.57
C GLU A 322 42.02 2.38 1.10
N LEU A 323 41.33 1.69 0.16
CA LEU A 323 40.07 0.98 0.47
C LEU A 323 40.34 -0.28 1.30
N THR A 324 39.71 -0.37 2.45
CA THR A 324 39.72 -1.55 3.30
C THR A 324 38.31 -2.02 3.62
N ARG A 325 38.13 -3.32 3.78
CA ARG A 325 36.88 -3.95 4.17
C ARG A 325 37.21 -5.03 5.21
N THR A 326 37.04 -4.69 6.47
CA THR A 326 37.47 -5.51 7.59
C THR A 326 36.25 -6.09 8.32
N PRO A 327 36.18 -7.43 8.55
CA PRO A 327 35.10 -8.01 9.32
C PRO A 327 35.07 -7.45 10.75
N VAL A 328 33.89 -7.01 11.19
CA VAL A 328 33.68 -6.58 12.59
C VAL A 328 33.37 -7.82 13.42
N MET A 329 34.32 -8.26 14.25
CA MET A 329 34.04 -9.33 15.20
C MET A 329 33.04 -8.84 16.26
N GLY A 330 31.88 -9.51 16.33
CA GLY A 330 30.78 -9.07 17.21
C GLY A 330 31.15 -9.15 18.69
N ARG A 331 31.31 -8.01 19.34
CA ARG A 331 30.80 -7.84 20.70
C ARG A 331 29.33 -7.49 20.56
N GLY A 332 28.45 -8.32 21.14
CA GLY A 332 27.01 -8.12 21.09
C GLY A 332 26.64 -6.67 21.43
N ILE A 333 26.15 -5.95 20.45
CA ILE A 333 25.49 -4.67 20.67
C ILE A 333 24.05 -5.04 20.99
N ALA A 334 23.70 -4.90 22.27
CA ALA A 334 22.31 -4.99 22.72
C ALA A 334 21.44 -4.03 21.89
N PRO A 335 20.21 -4.40 21.52
CA PRO A 335 19.29 -3.51 20.84
C PRO A 335 19.02 -2.32 21.76
N GLN A 336 19.38 -1.13 21.32
CA GLN A 336 18.90 0.10 21.95
C GLN A 336 17.46 0.30 21.50
N GLU A 337 16.55 0.24 22.47
CA GLU A 337 15.16 0.64 22.39
C GLU A 337 15.06 2.09 21.91
N ASN A 338 14.15 2.26 20.93
CA ASN A 338 13.40 3.51 20.70
C ASN A 338 11.99 3.15 20.24
#